data_39c98b32c00b0290431aba60ccf58978
#
_entry.id   39c98b32c00b0290431aba60ccf58978
#
_cell.length_a   1.000
_cell.length_b   1.000
_cell.length_c   1.000
_cell.angle_alpha   90.00
_cell.angle_beta   90.00
_cell.angle_gamma   90.00
#
_symmetry.space_group_name_H-M   'P 1'
#
loop_
_entity.id
_entity.type
_entity.pdbx_description
1 polymer ?
#
loop_
_entity_poly.entity_id
_entity_poly.type
_entity_poly.pdbx_seq_one_letter_code
_entity_poly.pdbx_strand_id
1 'polypeptide(L)'
;PIIVQGGGKEISRWVNKVGMEPHFVNGLRVTDEPTMEIAEMVLNKVNKSLVQLVNELGIKAVGISGKDGMMLKCHKKLSKGGDIGFVGEVDEVDPQVIYDLLEKDFLPIICPIGYDENFLSYNINADDAACAIARAVKAEKLAFLTDVEGVYKDFEDKSSLISEMTVKEAQNFVNSGSLG
;
A
#
# COMPACT_ATOMS: atom_id res chain seq x y z
N PRO A 1 -12.53 -9.83 -6.98
CA PRO A 1 -11.72 -9.17 -5.95
C PRO A 1 -10.45 -8.56 -6.54
N ILE A 2 -9.85 -7.63 -5.81
CA ILE A 2 -8.58 -6.97 -6.12
C ILE A 2 -7.72 -7.07 -4.87
N ILE A 3 -6.43 -7.37 -5.00
CA ILE A 3 -5.49 -7.38 -3.88
C ILE A 3 -4.51 -6.24 -4.07
N VAL A 4 -4.32 -5.42 -3.04
CA VAL A 4 -3.22 -4.47 -2.94
C VAL A 4 -2.28 -4.97 -1.86
N GLN A 5 -1.02 -5.18 -2.21
CA GLN A 5 -0.06 -5.78 -1.27
C GLN A 5 0.84 -4.75 -0.63
N GLY A 6 1.23 -5.01 0.61
CA GLY A 6 2.37 -4.35 1.25
C GLY A 6 3.67 -5.14 1.08
N GLY A 7 4.73 -4.72 1.78
CA GLY A 7 6.02 -5.40 1.74
C GLY A 7 7.08 -4.74 2.62
N GLY A 8 6.67 -3.89 3.55
CA GLY A 8 7.59 -3.10 4.38
C GLY A 8 8.63 -3.93 5.15
N LYS A 9 8.22 -5.07 5.71
CA LYS A 9 9.14 -6.00 6.42
C LYS A 9 10.21 -6.57 5.47
N GLU A 10 9.81 -6.94 4.24
CA GLU A 10 10.75 -7.46 3.23
C GLU A 10 11.70 -6.36 2.71
N ILE A 11 11.20 -5.14 2.49
CA ILE A 11 12.06 -4.01 2.11
C ILE A 11 13.11 -3.78 3.20
N SER A 12 12.71 -3.71 4.49
CA SER A 12 13.64 -3.53 5.61
C SER A 12 14.70 -4.65 5.65
N ARG A 13 14.28 -5.90 5.44
CA ARG A 13 15.19 -7.05 5.39
C ARG A 13 16.25 -6.90 4.29
N TRP A 14 15.85 -6.45 3.11
CA TRP A 14 16.77 -6.27 1.98
C TRP A 14 17.66 -5.04 2.14
N VAL A 15 17.15 -3.92 2.66
CA VAL A 15 17.94 -2.73 3.00
C VAL A 15 19.07 -3.10 3.98
N ASN A 16 18.73 -3.84 5.06
CA ASN A 16 19.75 -4.34 6.01
C ASN A 16 20.74 -5.32 5.36
N LYS A 17 20.28 -6.18 4.44
CA LYS A 17 21.12 -7.18 3.78
C LYS A 17 22.20 -6.55 2.89
N VAL A 18 21.95 -5.37 2.35
CA VAL A 18 22.93 -4.62 1.57
C VAL A 18 23.78 -3.66 2.41
N GLY A 19 23.66 -3.72 3.74
CA GLY A 19 24.46 -2.92 4.67
C GLY A 19 23.93 -1.50 4.90
N MET A 20 22.69 -1.22 4.52
CA MET A 20 21.99 0.03 4.79
C MET A 20 21.07 -0.11 6.00
N GLU A 21 20.69 1.00 6.62
CA GLU A 21 19.72 1.02 7.72
C GLU A 21 18.39 1.62 7.27
N PRO A 22 17.24 0.95 7.54
CA PRO A 22 15.94 1.51 7.22
C PRO A 22 15.57 2.63 8.20
N HIS A 23 15.23 3.79 7.67
CA HIS A 23 14.78 4.95 8.45
C HIS A 23 13.29 5.22 8.23
N PHE A 24 12.60 5.69 9.28
CA PHE A 24 11.19 6.01 9.25
C PHE A 24 10.93 7.38 9.87
N VAL A 25 9.99 8.12 9.28
CA VAL A 25 9.47 9.40 9.77
C VAL A 25 7.96 9.31 9.78
N ASN A 26 7.33 9.47 10.94
CA ASN A 26 5.87 9.37 11.11
C ASN A 26 5.26 8.09 10.50
N GLY A 27 5.94 6.95 10.68
CA GLY A 27 5.50 5.66 10.14
C GLY A 27 5.77 5.45 8.64
N LEU A 28 6.23 6.47 7.92
CA LEU A 28 6.61 6.37 6.51
C LEU A 28 8.11 6.09 6.38
N ARG A 29 8.48 5.18 5.47
CA ARG A 29 9.88 4.88 5.17
C ARG A 29 10.53 6.05 4.45
N VAL A 30 11.63 6.57 4.99
CA VAL A 30 12.51 7.46 4.22
C VAL A 30 13.08 6.65 3.06
N THR A 31 12.84 7.11 1.85
CA THR A 31 13.12 6.35 0.62
C THR A 31 14.01 7.20 -0.29
N ASP A 32 15.33 7.16 -0.05
CA ASP A 32 16.32 7.75 -0.95
C ASP A 32 16.43 6.91 -2.25
N GLU A 33 17.21 7.34 -3.21
CA GLU A 33 17.32 6.70 -4.51
C GLU A 33 17.73 5.22 -4.41
N PRO A 34 18.78 4.83 -3.65
CA PRO A 34 19.12 3.41 -3.48
C PRO A 34 18.01 2.61 -2.78
N THR A 35 17.34 3.21 -1.79
CA THR A 35 16.23 2.57 -1.10
C THR A 35 15.02 2.40 -2.03
N MET A 36 14.79 3.32 -2.98
CA MET A 36 13.70 3.22 -3.96
C MET A 36 13.95 2.05 -4.93
N GLU A 37 15.18 1.88 -5.42
CA GLU A 37 15.54 0.70 -6.23
C GLU A 37 15.25 -0.61 -5.49
N ILE A 38 15.69 -0.70 -4.23
CA ILE A 38 15.45 -1.88 -3.39
C ILE A 38 13.95 -2.08 -3.18
N ALA A 39 13.20 -1.02 -2.88
CA ALA A 39 11.77 -1.10 -2.67
C ALA A 39 11.04 -1.62 -3.92
N GLU A 40 11.39 -1.09 -5.09
CA GLU A 40 10.79 -1.52 -6.36
C GLU A 40 11.10 -2.99 -6.67
N MET A 41 12.35 -3.43 -6.55
CA MET A 41 12.73 -4.84 -6.73
C MET A 41 12.01 -5.76 -5.75
N VAL A 42 11.99 -5.41 -4.47
CA VAL A 42 11.43 -6.25 -3.40
C VAL A 42 9.92 -6.34 -3.52
N LEU A 43 9.23 -5.22 -3.72
CA LEU A 43 7.78 -5.21 -3.85
C LEU A 43 7.32 -6.00 -5.07
N ASN A 44 8.02 -5.91 -6.21
CA ASN A 44 7.71 -6.72 -7.38
C ASN A 44 7.99 -8.22 -7.14
N LYS A 45 9.06 -8.56 -6.40
CA LYS A 45 9.31 -9.94 -5.98
C LYS A 45 8.18 -10.49 -5.10
N VAL A 46 7.74 -9.72 -4.10
CA VAL A 46 6.61 -10.10 -3.23
C VAL A 46 5.34 -10.27 -4.07
N ASN A 47 5.08 -9.35 -5.00
CA ASN A 47 3.98 -9.41 -5.93
C ASN A 47 3.94 -10.74 -6.70
N LYS A 48 5.04 -11.12 -7.34
CA LYS A 48 5.11 -12.37 -8.10
C LYS A 48 5.02 -13.63 -7.22
N SER A 49 5.49 -13.56 -5.98
CA SER A 49 5.31 -14.67 -5.04
C SER A 49 3.83 -14.86 -4.65
N LEU A 50 3.08 -13.76 -4.45
CA LEU A 50 1.65 -13.83 -4.21
C LEU A 50 0.87 -14.34 -5.43
N VAL A 51 1.24 -13.88 -6.63
CA VAL A 51 0.67 -14.40 -7.88
C VAL A 51 0.84 -15.91 -7.98
N GLN A 52 2.03 -16.41 -7.70
CA GLN A 52 2.30 -17.85 -7.72
C GLN A 52 1.42 -18.59 -6.71
N LEU A 53 1.36 -18.12 -5.47
CA LEU A 53 0.56 -18.72 -4.41
C LEU A 53 -0.93 -18.78 -4.78
N VAL A 54 -1.47 -17.70 -5.34
CA VAL A 54 -2.88 -17.64 -5.76
C VAL A 54 -3.14 -18.57 -6.94
N ASN A 55 -2.20 -18.65 -7.89
CA ASN A 55 -2.30 -19.59 -9.02
C ASN A 55 -2.26 -21.05 -8.57
N GLU A 56 -1.49 -21.39 -7.54
CA GLU A 56 -1.45 -22.72 -6.93
C GLU A 56 -2.81 -23.13 -6.33
N LEU A 57 -3.63 -22.14 -5.91
CA LEU A 57 -5.00 -22.35 -5.46
C LEU A 57 -6.02 -22.47 -6.61
N GLY A 58 -5.55 -22.47 -7.86
CA GLY A 58 -6.42 -22.60 -9.05
C GLY A 58 -7.09 -21.29 -9.50
N ILE A 59 -6.70 -20.14 -8.94
CA ILE A 59 -7.22 -18.82 -9.28
C ILE A 59 -6.24 -18.12 -10.21
N LYS A 60 -6.70 -17.69 -11.38
CA LYS A 60 -5.87 -16.96 -12.35
C LYS A 60 -5.53 -15.56 -11.81
N ALA A 61 -4.33 -15.36 -11.34
CA ALA A 61 -3.87 -14.07 -10.84
C ALA A 61 -2.86 -13.41 -11.79
N VAL A 62 -2.92 -12.08 -11.86
CA VAL A 62 -1.93 -11.25 -12.56
C VAL A 62 -1.40 -10.19 -11.60
N GLY A 63 -0.09 -10.13 -11.48
CA GLY A 63 0.58 -9.10 -10.67
C GLY A 63 1.00 -7.92 -11.54
N ILE A 64 0.59 -6.73 -11.11
CA ILE A 64 0.91 -5.44 -11.73
C ILE A 64 1.41 -4.46 -10.66
N SER A 65 2.09 -3.41 -11.11
CA SER A 65 2.42 -2.25 -10.28
C SER A 65 1.56 -1.05 -10.67
N GLY A 66 1.56 0.00 -9.89
CA GLY A 66 0.88 1.23 -10.24
C GLY A 66 1.44 1.94 -11.47
N LYS A 67 2.63 1.52 -11.95
CA LYS A 67 3.22 2.00 -13.21
C LYS A 67 2.60 1.36 -14.45
N ASP A 68 2.10 0.12 -14.31
CA ASP A 68 1.50 -0.62 -15.42
C ASP A 68 0.18 0.05 -15.85
N GLY A 69 0.05 0.29 -17.14
CA GLY A 69 -1.10 1.01 -17.68
C GLY A 69 -1.26 2.44 -17.16
N MET A 70 -0.19 3.03 -16.60
CA MET A 70 -0.22 4.36 -15.97
C MET A 70 -1.28 4.49 -14.86
N MET A 71 -1.46 3.43 -14.08
CA MET A 71 -2.58 3.27 -13.14
C MET A 71 -2.50 4.20 -11.92
N LEU A 72 -1.32 4.35 -11.28
CA LEU A 72 -1.15 5.17 -10.07
C LEU A 72 -0.25 6.36 -10.34
N LYS A 73 -0.84 7.49 -10.71
CA LYS A 73 -0.14 8.77 -10.80
C LYS A 73 -0.04 9.38 -9.40
N CYS A 74 1.14 9.87 -9.05
CA CYS A 74 1.41 10.43 -7.74
C CYS A 74 2.35 11.63 -7.82
N HIS A 75 2.46 12.36 -6.73
CA HIS A 75 3.50 13.35 -6.50
C HIS A 75 4.31 12.99 -5.26
N LYS A 76 5.43 13.66 -5.07
CA LYS A 76 6.28 13.49 -3.87
C LYS A 76 5.52 13.90 -2.62
N LYS A 77 5.37 12.97 -1.67
CA LYS A 77 4.71 13.24 -0.39
C LYS A 77 5.58 14.13 0.50
N LEU A 78 4.99 15.21 1.00
CA LEU A 78 5.63 16.09 1.97
C LEU A 78 5.34 15.60 3.39
N SER A 79 6.38 15.51 4.21
CA SER A 79 6.25 15.14 5.63
C SER A 79 6.60 16.34 6.52
N LYS A 80 5.87 16.50 7.64
CA LYS A 80 6.21 17.50 8.68
C LYS A 80 7.60 17.29 9.30
N GLY A 81 8.17 16.09 9.13
CA GLY A 81 9.53 15.73 9.61
C GLY A 81 10.65 15.98 8.61
N GLY A 82 10.38 16.58 7.45
CA GLY A 82 11.35 16.88 6.41
C GLY A 82 11.15 16.08 5.11
N ASP A 83 12.15 16.09 4.26
CA ASP A 83 12.18 15.33 3.00
C ASP A 83 12.33 13.84 3.29
N ILE A 84 11.37 13.05 2.83
CA ILE A 84 11.36 11.59 2.97
C ILE A 84 11.70 10.86 1.66
N GLY A 85 12.22 11.58 0.67
CA GLY A 85 12.69 11.04 -0.60
C GLY A 85 11.55 10.64 -1.55
N PHE A 86 11.69 9.47 -2.18
CA PHE A 86 10.76 8.94 -3.19
C PHE A 86 9.54 8.25 -2.55
N VAL A 87 8.87 8.95 -1.65
CA VAL A 87 7.57 8.53 -1.10
C VAL A 87 6.47 9.26 -1.85
N GLY A 88 5.53 8.51 -2.42
CA GLY A 88 4.44 9.07 -3.24
C GLY A 88 3.15 9.24 -2.46
N GLU A 89 2.42 10.30 -2.81
CA GLU A 89 1.01 10.49 -2.48
C GLU A 89 0.19 10.42 -3.77
N VAL A 90 -0.88 9.61 -3.78
CA VAL A 90 -1.65 9.33 -4.99
C VAL A 90 -2.50 10.54 -5.37
N ASP A 91 -2.33 11.03 -6.58
CA ASP A 91 -3.14 12.10 -7.18
C ASP A 91 -4.33 11.53 -7.93
N GLU A 92 -4.06 10.54 -8.78
CA GLU A 92 -5.02 9.99 -9.72
C GLU A 92 -4.83 8.48 -9.87
N VAL A 93 -5.94 7.77 -10.03
CA VAL A 93 -5.94 6.34 -10.35
C VAL A 93 -6.70 6.14 -11.65
N ASP A 94 -6.03 5.61 -12.68
CA ASP A 94 -6.71 5.07 -13.86
C ASP A 94 -7.02 3.58 -13.63
N PRO A 95 -8.28 3.21 -13.41
CA PRO A 95 -8.65 1.83 -13.11
C PRO A 95 -8.78 0.95 -14.37
N GLN A 96 -8.50 1.44 -15.57
CA GLN A 96 -8.82 0.70 -16.80
C GLN A 96 -8.15 -0.66 -16.86
N VAL A 97 -6.85 -0.75 -16.54
CA VAL A 97 -6.13 -2.04 -16.52
C VAL A 97 -6.72 -3.03 -15.52
N ILE A 98 -7.25 -2.55 -14.40
CA ILE A 98 -7.92 -3.39 -13.40
C ILE A 98 -9.22 -3.96 -13.99
N TYR A 99 -10.02 -3.13 -14.63
CA TYR A 99 -11.27 -3.57 -15.25
C TYR A 99 -11.03 -4.58 -16.38
N ASP A 100 -10.02 -4.36 -17.22
CA ASP A 100 -9.65 -5.27 -18.31
C ASP A 100 -9.23 -6.65 -17.79
N LEU A 101 -8.53 -6.70 -16.66
CA LEU A 101 -8.15 -7.95 -16.01
C LEU A 101 -9.35 -8.65 -15.38
N LEU A 102 -10.22 -7.92 -14.68
CA LEU A 102 -11.41 -8.47 -14.05
C LEU A 102 -12.42 -9.01 -15.09
N GLU A 103 -12.58 -8.31 -16.22
CA GLU A 103 -13.45 -8.74 -17.31
C GLU A 103 -13.01 -10.09 -17.91
N LYS A 104 -11.73 -10.40 -17.85
CA LYS A 104 -11.14 -11.66 -18.31
C LYS A 104 -10.94 -12.69 -17.21
N ASP A 105 -11.65 -12.54 -16.09
CA ASP A 105 -11.59 -13.44 -14.93
C ASP A 105 -10.18 -13.58 -14.32
N PHE A 106 -9.33 -12.57 -14.45
CA PHE A 106 -8.08 -12.50 -13.67
C PHE A 106 -8.29 -11.80 -12.34
N LEU A 107 -7.53 -12.23 -11.33
CA LEU A 107 -7.43 -11.54 -10.04
C LEU A 107 -6.22 -10.61 -10.09
N PRO A 108 -6.41 -9.27 -10.10
CA PRO A 108 -5.28 -8.33 -10.05
C PRO A 108 -4.66 -8.31 -8.66
N ILE A 109 -3.31 -8.41 -8.61
CA ILE A 109 -2.51 -8.19 -7.40
C ILE A 109 -1.62 -6.99 -7.65
N ILE A 110 -1.84 -5.91 -6.91
CA ILE A 110 -1.26 -4.60 -7.19
C ILE A 110 -0.13 -4.29 -6.21
N CYS A 111 1.03 -3.97 -6.75
CA CYS A 111 2.19 -3.48 -6.04
C CYS A 111 2.11 -1.95 -5.93
N PRO A 112 2.26 -1.34 -4.73
CA PRO A 112 2.03 0.09 -4.51
C PRO A 112 3.24 0.94 -4.91
N ILE A 113 3.62 0.88 -6.18
CA ILE A 113 4.63 1.73 -6.80
C ILE A 113 3.92 2.59 -7.83
N GLY A 114 3.98 3.90 -7.63
CA GLY A 114 3.43 4.88 -8.57
C GLY A 114 4.49 5.59 -9.39
N TYR A 115 4.06 6.55 -10.19
CA TYR A 115 4.91 7.38 -11.02
C TYR A 115 4.44 8.85 -10.97
N ASP A 116 5.38 9.79 -11.12
CA ASP A 116 5.08 11.21 -11.23
C ASP A 116 4.99 11.70 -12.70
N GLU A 117 4.83 13.00 -12.90
CA GLU A 117 4.77 13.62 -14.22
C GLU A 117 6.03 13.41 -15.08
N ASN A 118 7.18 13.11 -14.45
CA ASN A 118 8.45 12.81 -15.10
C ASN A 118 8.70 11.31 -15.25
N PHE A 119 7.70 10.47 -14.92
CA PHE A 119 7.80 9.01 -14.89
C PHE A 119 8.84 8.46 -13.90
N LEU A 120 9.19 9.23 -12.86
CA LEU A 120 9.99 8.73 -11.75
C LEU A 120 9.14 7.82 -10.86
N SER A 121 9.76 6.73 -10.37
CA SER A 121 9.11 5.78 -9.48
C SER A 121 9.00 6.32 -8.05
N TYR A 122 7.86 6.04 -7.41
CA TYR A 122 7.61 6.38 -6.00
C TYR A 122 7.08 5.17 -5.24
N ASN A 123 7.61 5.00 -4.03
CA ASN A 123 7.09 4.06 -3.05
C ASN A 123 5.84 4.66 -2.39
N ILE A 124 4.69 4.05 -2.59
CA ILE A 124 3.43 4.49 -2.00
C ILE A 124 3.09 3.61 -0.81
N ASN A 125 2.56 4.19 0.26
CA ASN A 125 2.02 3.40 1.37
C ASN A 125 0.89 2.49 0.84
N ALA A 126 0.94 1.20 1.19
CA ALA A 126 0.01 0.21 0.63
C ALA A 126 -1.45 0.49 1.01
N ASP A 127 -1.69 1.00 2.21
CA ASP A 127 -3.04 1.32 2.69
C ASP A 127 -3.57 2.57 1.97
N ASP A 128 -2.71 3.59 1.74
CA ASP A 128 -3.05 4.77 0.93
C ASP A 128 -3.40 4.37 -0.51
N ALA A 129 -2.59 3.49 -1.12
CA ALA A 129 -2.85 2.96 -2.46
C ALA A 129 -4.15 2.16 -2.51
N ALA A 130 -4.40 1.29 -1.52
CA ALA A 130 -5.62 0.50 -1.44
C ALA A 130 -6.88 1.38 -1.32
N CYS A 131 -6.82 2.44 -0.50
CA CYS A 131 -7.90 3.42 -0.38
C CYS A 131 -8.15 4.16 -1.70
N ALA A 132 -7.09 4.60 -2.39
CA ALA A 132 -7.21 5.31 -3.66
C ALA A 132 -7.81 4.42 -4.76
N ILE A 133 -7.31 3.18 -4.88
CA ILE A 133 -7.83 2.19 -5.84
C ILE A 133 -9.29 1.84 -5.53
N ALA A 134 -9.62 1.56 -4.25
CA ALA A 134 -11.00 1.22 -3.87
C ALA A 134 -11.99 2.33 -4.24
N ARG A 135 -11.60 3.60 -4.07
CA ARG A 135 -12.42 4.74 -4.51
C ARG A 135 -12.58 4.80 -6.02
N ALA A 136 -11.48 4.61 -6.77
CA ALA A 136 -11.50 4.68 -8.23
C ALA A 136 -12.35 3.58 -8.86
N VAL A 137 -12.27 2.34 -8.36
CA VAL A 137 -13.07 1.22 -8.83
C VAL A 137 -14.48 1.18 -8.22
N LYS A 138 -14.81 2.12 -7.34
CA LYS A 138 -16.08 2.15 -6.58
C LYS A 138 -16.34 0.82 -5.87
N ALA A 139 -15.34 0.33 -5.15
CA ALA A 139 -15.41 -0.93 -4.44
C ALA A 139 -16.55 -0.92 -3.41
N GLU A 140 -17.33 -1.99 -3.36
CA GLU A 140 -18.38 -2.18 -2.36
C GLU A 140 -17.81 -2.30 -0.94
N LYS A 141 -16.63 -2.92 -0.82
CA LYS A 141 -15.93 -3.11 0.46
C LYS A 141 -14.42 -2.99 0.26
N LEU A 142 -13.75 -2.43 1.28
CA LEU A 142 -12.31 -2.46 1.43
C LEU A 142 -11.98 -3.19 2.73
N ALA A 143 -11.16 -4.23 2.66
CA ALA A 143 -10.71 -4.99 3.81
C ALA A 143 -9.20 -4.87 3.97
N PHE A 144 -8.74 -4.53 5.17
CA PHE A 144 -7.34 -4.56 5.54
C PHE A 144 -7.03 -5.85 6.29
N LEU A 145 -6.05 -6.61 5.79
CA LEU A 145 -5.51 -7.77 6.48
C LEU A 145 -4.25 -7.34 7.21
N THR A 146 -4.29 -7.38 8.52
CA THR A 146 -3.25 -6.88 9.41
C THR A 146 -2.89 -7.91 10.47
N ASP A 147 -1.76 -7.74 11.14
CA ASP A 147 -1.29 -8.58 12.23
C ASP A 147 -1.83 -8.14 13.61
N VAL A 148 -2.75 -7.20 13.65
CA VAL A 148 -3.50 -6.79 14.84
C VAL A 148 -4.98 -7.15 14.69
N GLU A 149 -5.67 -7.41 15.82
CA GLU A 149 -7.06 -7.86 15.81
C GLU A 149 -8.05 -6.77 15.36
N GLY A 150 -7.66 -5.50 15.48
CA GLY A 150 -8.47 -4.35 15.07
C GLY A 150 -8.11 -3.07 15.82
N VAL A 151 -9.04 -2.12 15.82
CA VAL A 151 -8.90 -0.84 16.49
C VAL A 151 -9.37 -0.95 17.94
N TYR A 152 -8.58 -0.46 18.89
CA TYR A 152 -8.91 -0.43 20.31
C TYR A 152 -9.17 0.99 20.76
N LYS A 153 -10.07 1.17 21.73
CA LYS A 153 -10.23 2.47 22.44
C LYS A 153 -9.01 2.76 23.31
N ASP A 154 -8.47 1.71 23.94
CA ASP A 154 -7.24 1.71 24.70
C ASP A 154 -6.43 0.49 24.28
N PHE A 155 -5.23 0.70 23.70
CA PHE A 155 -4.39 -0.38 23.19
C PHE A 155 -3.93 -1.36 24.27
N GLU A 156 -3.79 -0.90 25.50
CA GLU A 156 -3.42 -1.73 26.65
C GLU A 156 -4.59 -2.58 27.16
N ASP A 157 -5.82 -2.16 26.93
CA ASP A 157 -7.03 -2.90 27.28
C ASP A 157 -7.59 -3.65 26.05
N LYS A 158 -7.28 -4.94 25.97
CA LYS A 158 -7.74 -5.81 24.87
C LYS A 158 -9.26 -6.00 24.84
N SER A 159 -9.96 -5.72 25.96
CA SER A 159 -11.43 -5.76 25.98
C SER A 159 -12.07 -4.55 25.30
N SER A 160 -11.29 -3.51 25.01
CA SER A 160 -11.74 -2.28 24.39
C SER A 160 -11.77 -2.34 22.85
N LEU A 161 -11.64 -3.54 22.25
CA LEU A 161 -11.72 -3.76 20.81
C LEU A 161 -13.02 -3.21 20.24
N ILE A 162 -12.90 -2.38 19.21
CA ILE A 162 -14.04 -1.80 18.50
C ILE A 162 -14.39 -2.70 17.33
N SER A 163 -15.53 -3.36 17.43
CA SER A 163 -16.01 -4.25 16.35
C SER A 163 -16.65 -3.49 15.18
N GLU A 164 -17.19 -2.32 15.45
CA GLU A 164 -17.90 -1.51 14.47
C GLU A 164 -17.87 -0.04 14.87
N MET A 165 -17.66 0.86 13.92
CA MET A 165 -17.76 2.30 14.11
C MET A 165 -18.23 3.00 12.83
N THR A 166 -18.92 4.12 13.00
CA THR A 166 -19.28 4.99 11.88
C THR A 166 -18.09 5.85 11.45
N VAL A 167 -18.13 6.38 10.21
CA VAL A 167 -17.12 7.32 9.72
C VAL A 167 -16.96 8.54 10.64
N LYS A 168 -18.07 9.03 11.20
CA LYS A 168 -18.05 10.18 12.12
C LYS A 168 -17.33 9.84 13.43
N GLU A 169 -17.54 8.66 13.97
CA GLU A 169 -16.83 8.19 15.16
C GLU A 169 -15.34 8.01 14.88
N ALA A 170 -14.99 7.40 13.75
CA ALA A 170 -13.60 7.27 13.33
C ALA A 170 -12.90 8.63 13.21
N GLN A 171 -13.55 9.63 12.60
CA GLN A 171 -13.03 11.00 12.51
C GLN A 171 -12.81 11.63 13.88
N ASN A 172 -13.75 11.43 14.82
CA ASN A 172 -13.62 11.95 16.19
C ASN A 172 -12.42 11.29 16.91
N PHE A 173 -12.22 9.97 16.75
CA PHE A 173 -11.07 9.27 17.31
C PHE A 173 -9.75 9.82 16.78
N VAL A 174 -9.63 10.00 15.46
CA VAL A 174 -8.43 10.57 14.83
C VAL A 174 -8.16 11.99 15.37
N ASN A 175 -9.19 12.83 15.45
CA ASN A 175 -9.07 14.22 15.90
C ASN A 175 -8.72 14.33 17.39
N SER A 176 -9.14 13.38 18.22
CA SER A 176 -8.83 13.35 19.66
C SER A 176 -7.42 12.85 19.97
N GLY A 177 -6.70 12.31 18.97
CA GLY A 177 -5.40 11.67 19.18
C GLY A 177 -5.47 10.40 20.01
N SER A 178 -6.66 9.81 20.16
CA SER A 178 -6.91 8.61 20.96
C SER A 178 -6.61 7.30 20.24
N LEU A 179 -6.18 7.38 18.98
CA LEU A 179 -5.65 6.25 18.24
C LEU A 179 -4.13 6.26 18.40
N GLY A 180 -3.61 5.34 19.18
CA GLY A 180 -2.18 5.07 19.35
C GLY A 180 -1.60 4.32 18.17
#